data_31d1c0e4bcb2c5f2710d83b1cc83ad07
#
_entry.id   31d1c0e4bcb2c5f2710d83b1cc83ad07
#
_cell.length_a   1.000
_cell.length_b   1.000
_cell.length_c   1.000
_cell.angle_alpha   90.00
_cell.angle_beta   90.00
_cell.angle_gamma   90.00
#
_symmetry.space_group_name_H-M   'P 1'
#
loop_
_entity.id
_entity.type
_entity.pdbx_description
1 polymer ?
#
loop_
_entity_poly.entity_id
_entity_poly.type
_entity_poly.pdbx_seq_one_letter_code
_entity_poly.pdbx_strand_id
1 'polypeptide(L)'
;MKKLLAFASIVTMAVMPAFAGIGDYVPNGVEVGVGLSATSGLNGFIGYVNKDFESFWWKRIGVRLDFASTKPVRSMIDSLVDKYMGDGVDVGDNLTITDGKIESRHFAALVDFYPFGDTWFLGGWRLTGGYVFGKTNVDAMLTGGDERLSQFAGKQFKLGDTWYQYTGGDVHGTARAKWAFHGPYAGTGFDIGLFRGFKMFVDAGVVFTNKAAELSLDIPETSALQYSTDNKATWNNVSGLPSQLTNDIEKTIADAQDELDKYKFFPMVKIGFMYRF
;
A
#
# COMPACT_ATOMS: atom_id res chain seq x y z
N MET A 1 -6.10 -4.05 17.78
CA MET A 1 -4.95 -4.55 18.55
C MET A 1 -5.09 -6.02 18.95
N LYS A 2 -6.16 -6.47 19.67
CA LYS A 2 -6.30 -7.88 20.11
C LYS A 2 -6.28 -8.90 18.96
N LYS A 3 -6.91 -8.63 17.81
CA LYS A 3 -6.90 -9.52 16.62
C LYS A 3 -5.55 -9.58 15.92
N LEU A 4 -4.78 -8.49 15.93
CA LEU A 4 -3.43 -8.43 15.36
C LEU A 4 -2.43 -9.24 16.21
N LEU A 5 -2.54 -9.14 17.54
CA LEU A 5 -1.78 -9.95 18.49
C LEU A 5 -2.14 -11.44 18.38
N ALA A 6 -3.43 -11.76 18.21
CA ALA A 6 -3.88 -13.13 18.01
C ALA A 6 -3.35 -13.72 16.68
N PHE A 7 -3.36 -12.96 15.59
CA PHE A 7 -2.84 -13.41 14.30
C PHE A 7 -1.31 -13.61 14.36
N ALA A 8 -0.59 -12.69 14.99
CA ALA A 8 0.85 -12.85 15.24
C ALA A 8 1.14 -14.09 16.06
N SER A 9 0.33 -14.37 17.09
CA SER A 9 0.47 -15.57 17.94
C SER A 9 0.17 -16.86 17.17
N ILE A 10 -0.85 -16.89 16.30
CA ILE A 10 -1.20 -18.05 15.48
C ILE A 10 -0.11 -18.34 14.47
N VAL A 11 0.41 -17.33 13.78
CA VAL A 11 1.52 -17.48 12.83
C VAL A 11 2.78 -17.99 13.55
N THR A 12 3.06 -17.46 14.73
CA THR A 12 4.20 -17.89 15.55
C THR A 12 4.05 -19.36 15.98
N MET A 13 2.87 -19.77 16.46
CA MET A 13 2.60 -21.16 16.90
C MET A 13 2.60 -22.17 15.73
N ALA A 14 2.19 -21.78 14.55
CA ALA A 14 2.18 -22.67 13.37
C ALA A 14 3.56 -22.86 12.75
N VAL A 15 4.42 -21.84 12.86
CA VAL A 15 5.78 -21.85 12.27
C VAL A 15 6.80 -22.56 13.19
N MET A 16 6.66 -22.45 14.49
CA MET A 16 7.61 -23.04 15.46
C MET A 16 7.82 -24.57 15.34
N PRO A 17 6.78 -25.41 15.28
CA PRO A 17 7.02 -26.86 15.20
C PRO A 17 7.61 -27.31 13.87
N ALA A 18 7.37 -26.56 12.77
CA ALA A 18 7.91 -26.88 11.46
C ALA A 18 9.46 -26.73 11.41
N PHE A 19 10.03 -25.84 12.22
CA PHE A 19 11.47 -25.59 12.24
C PHE A 19 12.24 -26.40 13.29
N ALA A 20 11.59 -26.90 14.33
CA ALA A 20 12.25 -27.63 15.43
C ALA A 20 12.87 -28.99 15.00
N GLY A 21 12.40 -29.58 13.88
CA GLY A 21 12.94 -30.83 13.36
C GLY A 21 13.89 -30.70 12.16
N ILE A 22 14.08 -29.49 11.64
CA ILE A 22 14.88 -29.22 10.42
C ILE A 22 16.27 -28.67 10.80
N GLY A 23 16.47 -28.22 12.05
CA GLY A 23 17.68 -27.51 12.49
C GLY A 23 19.00 -28.25 12.21
N ASP A 24 18.99 -29.58 12.29
CA ASP A 24 20.20 -30.40 12.04
C ASP A 24 20.61 -30.46 10.56
N TYR A 25 19.75 -30.05 9.66
CA TYR A 25 19.97 -30.08 8.21
C TYR A 25 20.17 -28.69 7.59
N VAL A 26 19.95 -27.62 8.35
CA VAL A 26 20.06 -26.25 7.88
C VAL A 26 21.39 -25.65 8.33
N PRO A 27 22.17 -25.05 7.43
CA PRO A 27 23.43 -24.41 7.81
C PRO A 27 23.22 -23.31 8.88
N ASN A 28 24.14 -23.26 9.86
CA ASN A 28 24.15 -22.20 10.86
C ASN A 28 24.19 -20.82 10.21
N GLY A 29 23.30 -19.93 10.65
CA GLY A 29 23.17 -18.58 10.10
C GLY A 29 22.07 -18.38 9.08
N VAL A 30 21.37 -19.44 8.64
CA VAL A 30 20.16 -19.30 7.82
C VAL A 30 19.06 -18.66 8.66
N GLU A 31 18.35 -17.73 8.06
CA GLU A 31 17.21 -17.03 8.68
C GLU A 31 15.95 -17.19 7.86
N VAL A 32 14.84 -17.39 8.54
CA VAL A 32 13.51 -17.35 7.94
C VAL A 32 12.62 -16.45 8.78
N GLY A 33 11.94 -15.52 8.16
CA GLY A 33 11.09 -14.57 8.86
C GLY A 33 9.74 -14.40 8.21
N VAL A 34 8.76 -14.03 9.03
CA VAL A 34 7.41 -13.65 8.62
C VAL A 34 6.96 -12.46 9.44
N GLY A 35 6.28 -11.53 8.81
CA GLY A 35 5.82 -10.32 9.46
C GLY A 35 4.73 -9.60 8.69
N LEU A 36 4.43 -8.41 9.15
CA LEU A 36 3.50 -7.49 8.52
C LEU A 36 4.25 -6.24 8.06
N SER A 37 3.95 -5.81 6.86
CA SER A 37 4.38 -4.53 6.30
C SER A 37 3.20 -3.59 6.26
N ALA A 38 3.39 -2.37 6.75
CA ALA A 38 2.35 -1.34 6.72
C ALA A 38 1.91 -0.99 5.28
N THR A 39 2.84 -1.12 4.31
CA THR A 39 2.62 -0.74 2.91
C THR A 39 2.36 -1.92 1.97
N SER A 40 2.67 -3.16 2.39
CA SER A 40 2.64 -4.31 1.49
C SER A 40 1.99 -5.56 2.09
N GLY A 41 1.39 -5.47 3.27
CA GLY A 41 0.63 -6.55 3.91
C GLY A 41 1.52 -7.63 4.53
N LEU A 42 1.25 -8.90 4.23
CA LEU A 42 2.05 -10.01 4.75
C LEU A 42 3.42 -10.04 4.09
N ASN A 43 4.45 -10.06 4.91
CA ASN A 43 5.85 -10.12 4.49
C ASN A 43 6.48 -11.44 4.92
N GLY A 44 7.34 -11.99 4.08
CA GLY A 44 8.19 -13.12 4.39
C GLY A 44 9.58 -12.91 3.83
N PHE A 45 10.58 -13.53 4.46
CA PHE A 45 11.94 -13.50 3.94
C PHE A 45 12.71 -14.78 4.27
N ILE A 46 13.73 -15.03 3.47
CA ILE A 46 14.80 -15.97 3.74
C ILE A 46 16.11 -15.21 3.66
N GLY A 47 17.01 -15.47 4.59
CA GLY A 47 18.29 -14.79 4.68
C GLY A 47 19.42 -15.70 5.19
N TYR A 48 20.60 -15.14 5.18
CA TYR A 48 21.79 -15.77 5.72
C TYR A 48 22.68 -14.73 6.37
N VAL A 49 23.00 -14.92 7.64
CA VAL A 49 24.05 -14.17 8.36
C VAL A 49 24.73 -15.10 9.36
N ASN A 50 25.97 -15.36 9.17
CA ASN A 50 26.72 -16.22 10.07
C ASN A 50 27.68 -15.39 10.92
N LYS A 51 27.37 -15.25 12.21
CA LYS A 51 28.15 -14.48 13.18
C LYS A 51 29.38 -15.23 13.70
N ASP A 52 29.49 -16.54 13.42
CA ASP A 52 30.61 -17.39 13.85
C ASP A 52 31.82 -17.30 12.90
N PHE A 53 31.69 -16.54 11.79
CA PHE A 53 32.84 -16.29 10.93
C PHE A 53 33.97 -15.59 11.70
N GLU A 54 35.21 -16.03 11.51
CA GLU A 54 36.38 -15.39 12.09
C GLU A 54 36.64 -13.99 11.55
N SER A 55 36.27 -13.76 10.29
CA SER A 55 36.45 -12.46 9.63
C SER A 55 35.54 -11.39 10.23
N PHE A 56 36.14 -10.27 10.59
CA PHE A 56 35.44 -9.10 11.12
C PHE A 56 34.31 -8.61 10.23
N TRP A 57 34.47 -8.66 8.91
CA TRP A 57 33.48 -8.20 7.95
C TRP A 57 32.39 -9.23 7.71
N TRP A 58 32.75 -10.49 7.45
CA TRP A 58 31.78 -11.53 7.10
C TRP A 58 30.79 -11.85 8.22
N LYS A 59 31.20 -11.77 9.46
CA LYS A 59 30.30 -11.97 10.61
C LYS A 59 29.27 -10.83 10.81
N ARG A 60 29.44 -9.72 10.09
CA ARG A 60 28.57 -8.55 10.18
C ARG A 60 27.73 -8.30 8.95
N ILE A 61 27.92 -9.09 7.89
CA ILE A 61 27.18 -8.96 6.64
C ILE A 61 26.20 -10.12 6.55
N GLY A 62 24.93 -9.79 6.32
CA GLY A 62 23.88 -10.72 5.97
C GLY A 62 23.34 -10.43 4.57
N VAL A 63 22.72 -11.44 3.97
CA VAL A 63 21.98 -11.31 2.72
C VAL A 63 20.57 -11.80 2.93
N ARG A 64 19.58 -11.15 2.29
CA ARG A 64 18.18 -11.48 2.50
C ARG A 64 17.40 -11.30 1.21
N LEU A 65 16.55 -12.29 0.92
CA LEU A 65 15.51 -12.20 -0.10
C LEU A 65 14.18 -12.00 0.61
N ASP A 66 13.50 -10.95 0.28
CA ASP A 66 12.31 -10.48 0.96
C ASP A 66 11.14 -10.41 -0.04
N PHE A 67 9.97 -10.81 0.37
CA PHE A 67 8.76 -10.77 -0.43
C PHE A 67 7.56 -10.38 0.42
N ALA A 68 6.64 -9.61 -0.14
CA ALA A 68 5.40 -9.28 0.53
C ALA A 68 4.22 -9.22 -0.43
N SER A 69 3.03 -9.43 0.13
CA SER A 69 1.77 -9.32 -0.60
C SER A 69 0.61 -9.02 0.34
N THR A 70 -0.30 -8.17 -0.11
CA THR A 70 -1.56 -7.92 0.59
C THR A 70 -2.58 -9.05 0.41
N LYS A 71 -2.43 -9.90 -0.63
CA LYS A 71 -3.43 -10.94 -0.94
C LYS A 71 -3.77 -11.87 0.23
N PRO A 72 -2.80 -12.41 1.01
CA PRO A 72 -3.11 -13.32 2.11
C PRO A 72 -3.85 -12.67 3.28
N VAL A 73 -3.74 -11.35 3.42
CA VAL A 73 -4.31 -10.57 4.53
C VAL A 73 -5.39 -9.59 4.06
N ARG A 74 -5.89 -9.78 2.85
CA ARG A 74 -6.88 -8.91 2.22
C ARG A 74 -8.11 -8.67 3.10
N SER A 75 -8.74 -9.73 3.59
CA SER A 75 -9.92 -9.61 4.45
C SER A 75 -9.68 -8.84 5.74
N MET A 76 -8.44 -8.89 6.25
CA MET A 76 -8.06 -8.10 7.43
C MET A 76 -7.86 -6.63 7.06
N ILE A 77 -7.27 -6.35 5.90
CA ILE A 77 -7.09 -4.98 5.39
C ILE A 77 -8.46 -4.36 5.09
N ASP A 78 -9.32 -5.08 4.35
CA ASP A 78 -10.69 -4.64 4.04
C ASP A 78 -11.45 -4.33 5.35
N SER A 79 -11.39 -5.20 6.35
CA SER A 79 -11.99 -4.98 7.67
C SER A 79 -11.45 -3.75 8.41
N LEU A 80 -10.18 -3.40 8.20
CA LEU A 80 -9.58 -2.18 8.78
C LEU A 80 -10.02 -0.94 8.00
N VAL A 81 -10.05 -1.01 6.68
CA VAL A 81 -10.56 0.05 5.81
C VAL A 81 -12.03 0.33 6.17
N ASP A 82 -12.88 -0.68 6.22
CA ASP A 82 -14.29 -0.55 6.62
C ASP A 82 -14.45 0.07 8.01
N LYS A 83 -13.58 -0.31 8.95
CA LYS A 83 -13.65 0.21 10.31
C LYS A 83 -13.24 1.69 10.45
N TYR A 84 -12.26 2.13 9.66
CA TYR A 84 -11.70 3.48 9.76
C TYR A 84 -12.20 4.41 8.66
N MET A 85 -12.73 3.87 7.57
CA MET A 85 -13.22 4.61 6.39
C MET A 85 -14.66 4.23 6.03
N GLY A 86 -15.34 3.40 6.84
CA GLY A 86 -16.69 2.89 6.54
C GLY A 86 -17.76 3.97 6.40
N ASP A 87 -17.58 5.08 7.11
CA ASP A 87 -18.42 6.28 6.95
C ASP A 87 -17.92 7.20 5.82
N GLY A 88 -16.87 6.74 5.09
CA GLY A 88 -16.17 7.54 4.09
C GLY A 88 -15.17 8.53 4.70
N VAL A 89 -14.16 8.88 3.91
CA VAL A 89 -13.22 9.97 4.23
C VAL A 89 -13.57 11.15 3.36
N ASP A 90 -13.98 12.24 3.99
CA ASP A 90 -14.20 13.52 3.31
C ASP A 90 -12.82 14.05 2.84
N VAL A 91 -12.68 14.21 1.54
CA VAL A 91 -11.45 14.71 0.91
C VAL A 91 -11.59 16.17 0.45
N GLY A 92 -12.63 16.85 0.86
CA GLY A 92 -12.99 18.20 0.44
C GLY A 92 -13.93 18.23 -0.75
N ASP A 93 -14.47 19.42 -1.05
CA ASP A 93 -15.42 19.65 -2.14
C ASP A 93 -16.63 18.70 -2.16
N ASN A 94 -16.99 18.18 -0.98
CA ASN A 94 -18.08 17.22 -0.75
C ASN A 94 -17.90 15.87 -1.50
N LEU A 95 -16.66 15.47 -1.69
CA LEU A 95 -16.29 14.16 -2.17
C LEU A 95 -15.91 13.26 -0.99
N THR A 96 -16.50 12.09 -0.96
CA THR A 96 -16.22 11.08 0.04
C THR A 96 -15.56 9.87 -0.62
N ILE A 97 -14.42 9.44 -0.09
CA ILE A 97 -13.78 8.20 -0.49
C ILE A 97 -14.37 7.06 0.32
N THR A 98 -14.92 6.08 -0.36
CA THR A 98 -15.43 4.84 0.21
C THR A 98 -14.77 3.63 -0.46
N ASP A 99 -14.93 2.46 0.12
CA ASP A 99 -14.51 1.17 -0.47
C ASP A 99 -13.07 1.13 -1.00
N GLY A 100 -12.13 1.64 -0.22
CA GLY A 100 -10.71 1.60 -0.56
C GLY A 100 -10.17 0.16 -0.64
N LYS A 101 -9.59 -0.21 -1.79
CA LYS A 101 -8.91 -1.50 -1.99
C LYS A 101 -7.43 -1.28 -2.24
N ILE A 102 -6.59 -1.96 -1.47
CA ILE A 102 -5.14 -1.87 -1.60
C ILE A 102 -4.59 -3.22 -2.02
N GLU A 103 -4.00 -3.29 -3.20
CA GLU A 103 -3.25 -4.45 -3.66
C GLU A 103 -1.79 -4.09 -3.83
N SER A 104 -0.95 -4.67 -2.99
CA SER A 104 0.49 -4.46 -3.03
C SER A 104 1.24 -5.78 -3.06
N ARG A 105 2.35 -5.78 -3.76
CA ARG A 105 3.33 -6.87 -3.76
C ARG A 105 4.71 -6.34 -4.04
N HIS A 106 5.71 -6.90 -3.38
CA HIS A 106 7.10 -6.60 -3.71
C HIS A 106 8.00 -7.81 -3.52
N PHE A 107 9.14 -7.74 -4.16
CA PHE A 107 10.29 -8.60 -3.98
C PHE A 107 11.52 -7.73 -3.79
N ALA A 108 12.42 -8.13 -2.89
CA ALA A 108 13.65 -7.41 -2.64
C ALA A 108 14.85 -8.35 -2.43
N ALA A 109 16.00 -7.92 -2.94
CA ALA A 109 17.29 -8.49 -2.61
C ALA A 109 18.05 -7.48 -1.74
N LEU A 110 18.36 -7.87 -0.52
CA LEU A 110 18.85 -6.98 0.52
C LEU A 110 20.18 -7.48 1.08
N VAL A 111 21.01 -6.56 1.49
CA VAL A 111 22.24 -6.79 2.26
C VAL A 111 22.09 -6.06 3.57
N ASP A 112 22.27 -6.78 4.65
CA ASP A 112 22.22 -6.28 6.02
C ASP A 112 23.65 -6.13 6.57
N PHE A 113 23.94 -4.99 7.18
CA PHE A 113 25.19 -4.74 7.88
C PHE A 113 24.93 -4.49 9.35
N TYR A 114 25.58 -5.27 10.22
CA TYR A 114 25.46 -5.22 11.68
C TYR A 114 26.66 -4.50 12.31
N PRO A 115 26.64 -3.17 12.49
CA PRO A 115 27.81 -2.39 12.92
C PRO A 115 28.39 -2.86 14.27
N PHE A 116 27.51 -3.24 15.19
CA PHE A 116 27.88 -3.61 16.55
C PHE A 116 28.08 -5.12 16.76
N GLY A 117 27.86 -5.93 15.72
CA GLY A 117 28.20 -7.37 15.72
C GLY A 117 27.53 -8.16 16.84
N ASP A 118 28.31 -8.55 17.83
CA ASP A 118 27.91 -9.49 18.89
C ASP A 118 27.57 -8.81 20.23
N THR A 119 27.42 -7.48 20.27
CA THR A 119 27.00 -6.78 21.48
C THR A 119 25.57 -7.13 21.84
N TRP A 120 25.28 -7.31 23.14
CA TRP A 120 24.03 -7.87 23.65
C TRP A 120 22.78 -7.18 23.10
N PHE A 121 22.66 -5.88 23.19
CA PHE A 121 21.47 -5.17 22.72
C PHE A 121 21.67 -4.58 21.31
N LEU A 122 22.76 -3.82 21.12
CA LEU A 122 23.05 -3.14 19.87
C LEU A 122 23.44 -4.09 18.72
N GLY A 123 23.86 -5.32 19.04
CA GLY A 123 24.18 -6.34 18.03
C GLY A 123 23.00 -6.75 17.15
N GLY A 124 21.79 -6.41 17.54
CA GLY A 124 20.60 -6.58 16.72
C GLY A 124 20.34 -5.44 15.72
N TRP A 125 20.98 -4.29 15.91
CA TRP A 125 20.83 -3.17 14.99
C TRP A 125 21.53 -3.44 13.68
N ARG A 126 20.84 -3.14 12.57
CA ARG A 126 21.40 -3.29 11.23
C ARG A 126 21.06 -2.10 10.33
N LEU A 127 21.95 -1.85 9.40
CA LEU A 127 21.73 -1.02 8.24
C LEU A 127 21.47 -1.94 7.06
N THR A 128 20.45 -1.62 6.28
CA THR A 128 20.02 -2.45 5.17
C THR A 128 20.09 -1.65 3.87
N GLY A 129 20.75 -2.21 2.88
CA GLY A 129 20.77 -1.70 1.52
C GLY A 129 20.38 -2.78 0.53
N GLY A 130 19.92 -2.40 -0.66
CA GLY A 130 19.58 -3.38 -1.66
C GLY A 130 18.74 -2.83 -2.79
N TYR A 131 17.99 -3.71 -3.43
CA TYR A 131 17.12 -3.34 -4.55
C TYR A 131 15.75 -3.99 -4.41
N VAL A 132 14.70 -3.20 -4.65
CA VAL A 132 13.30 -3.60 -4.51
C VAL A 132 12.59 -3.48 -5.85
N PHE A 133 11.74 -4.45 -6.14
CA PHE A 133 10.78 -4.44 -7.24
C PHE A 133 9.39 -4.57 -6.64
N GLY A 134 8.48 -3.67 -6.98
CA GLY A 134 7.16 -3.67 -6.40
C GLY A 134 6.07 -3.13 -7.32
N LYS A 135 4.86 -3.46 -6.96
CA LYS A 135 3.66 -2.90 -7.56
C LYS A 135 2.61 -2.70 -6.47
N THR A 136 2.08 -1.50 -6.39
CA THR A 136 0.97 -1.15 -5.52
C THR A 136 -0.14 -0.54 -6.37
N ASN A 137 -1.36 -1.04 -6.22
CA ASN A 137 -2.56 -0.46 -6.77
C ASN A 137 -3.46 -0.08 -5.60
N VAL A 138 -3.98 1.12 -5.65
CA VAL A 138 -5.00 1.60 -4.73
C VAL A 138 -6.20 1.97 -5.59
N ASP A 139 -7.31 1.28 -5.38
CA ASP A 139 -8.58 1.62 -5.99
C ASP A 139 -9.48 2.17 -4.87
N ALA A 140 -10.13 3.28 -5.13
CA ALA A 140 -11.06 3.90 -4.19
C ALA A 140 -12.33 4.33 -4.94
N MET A 141 -13.47 4.12 -4.34
CA MET A 141 -14.72 4.64 -4.86
C MET A 141 -14.88 6.08 -4.34
N LEU A 142 -15.08 6.99 -5.27
CA LEU A 142 -15.46 8.37 -4.99
C LEU A 142 -16.97 8.46 -5.10
N THR A 143 -17.62 8.84 -4.03
CA THR A 143 -19.05 9.10 -3.99
C THR A 143 -19.24 10.59 -3.73
N GLY A 144 -19.86 11.27 -4.69
CA GLY A 144 -20.32 12.63 -4.52
C GLY A 144 -21.82 12.60 -4.25
N GLY A 145 -22.20 12.59 -2.99
CA GLY A 145 -23.58 12.64 -2.54
C GLY A 145 -23.74 13.81 -1.59
N ASP A 146 -23.67 15.02 -2.10
CA ASP A 146 -23.83 16.19 -1.27
C ASP A 146 -25.31 16.58 -1.14
N GLU A 147 -25.69 16.95 0.07
CA GLU A 147 -26.93 17.71 0.29
C GLU A 147 -27.01 18.94 -0.64
N ARG A 148 -25.85 19.53 -1.02
CA ARG A 148 -25.80 20.62 -2.00
C ARG A 148 -26.12 20.15 -3.41
N LEU A 149 -25.68 18.97 -3.84
CA LEU A 149 -26.07 18.39 -5.14
C LEU A 149 -27.53 18.00 -5.13
N SER A 150 -28.08 17.52 -4.01
CA SER A 150 -29.53 17.27 -3.87
C SER A 150 -30.34 18.56 -3.94
N GLN A 151 -29.79 19.71 -3.53
CA GLN A 151 -30.41 21.02 -3.74
C GLN A 151 -30.46 21.43 -5.23
N PHE A 152 -29.62 20.82 -6.06
CA PHE A 152 -29.60 21.02 -7.50
C PHE A 152 -30.46 19.97 -8.26
N ALA A 153 -30.98 18.95 -7.57
CA ALA A 153 -31.84 17.96 -8.22
C ALA A 153 -32.98 18.63 -8.96
N GLY A 154 -33.12 18.32 -10.25
CA GLY A 154 -34.08 18.97 -11.15
C GLY A 154 -33.71 20.38 -11.60
N LYS A 155 -32.63 21.00 -11.09
CA LYS A 155 -32.19 22.29 -11.63
C LYS A 155 -31.47 22.13 -12.95
N GLN A 156 -31.77 23.05 -13.82
CA GLN A 156 -31.29 23.09 -15.20
C GLN A 156 -30.26 24.21 -15.33
N PHE A 157 -29.20 23.97 -16.04
CA PHE A 157 -28.19 24.96 -16.38
C PHE A 157 -27.80 24.82 -17.85
N LYS A 158 -27.33 25.90 -18.45
CA LYS A 158 -26.94 25.93 -19.86
C LYS A 158 -25.44 26.12 -19.97
N LEU A 159 -24.78 25.21 -20.72
CA LEU A 159 -23.37 25.33 -21.11
C LEU A 159 -23.32 25.38 -22.65
N GLY A 160 -22.87 26.51 -23.19
CA GLY A 160 -22.95 26.74 -24.63
C GLY A 160 -24.38 26.70 -25.10
N ASP A 161 -24.68 25.85 -26.07
CA ASP A 161 -26.05 25.68 -26.62
C ASP A 161 -26.81 24.49 -26.05
N THR A 162 -26.18 23.73 -25.11
CA THR A 162 -26.74 22.52 -24.51
C THR A 162 -27.26 22.81 -23.10
N TRP A 163 -28.48 22.34 -22.83
CA TRP A 163 -29.07 22.35 -21.51
C TRP A 163 -28.69 21.06 -20.78
N TYR A 164 -28.38 21.18 -19.51
CA TYR A 164 -28.12 20.09 -18.61
C TYR A 164 -29.07 20.11 -17.43
N GLN A 165 -29.43 18.94 -16.96
CA GLN A 165 -30.27 18.75 -15.78
C GLN A 165 -29.63 17.72 -14.87
N TYR A 166 -29.53 18.06 -13.61
CA TYR A 166 -29.15 17.11 -12.57
C TYR A 166 -30.41 16.35 -12.13
N THR A 167 -30.37 15.02 -12.23
CA THR A 167 -31.56 14.18 -11.94
C THR A 167 -31.64 13.72 -10.50
N GLY A 168 -30.62 14.01 -9.71
CA GLY A 168 -30.46 13.51 -8.32
C GLY A 168 -29.85 12.11 -8.28
N GLY A 169 -29.26 11.77 -7.18
CA GLY A 169 -28.53 10.52 -6.99
C GLY A 169 -27.03 10.77 -6.82
N ASP A 170 -26.35 9.74 -6.33
CA ASP A 170 -24.93 9.83 -6.07
C ASP A 170 -24.14 9.72 -7.38
N VAL A 171 -23.17 10.61 -7.56
CA VAL A 171 -22.17 10.47 -8.62
C VAL A 171 -21.10 9.54 -8.11
N HIS A 172 -20.95 8.39 -8.76
CA HIS A 172 -19.93 7.43 -8.43
C HIS A 172 -18.76 7.54 -9.42
N GLY A 173 -17.55 7.63 -8.89
CA GLY A 173 -16.32 7.55 -9.66
C GLY A 173 -15.36 6.54 -9.06
N THR A 174 -14.48 6.00 -9.85
CA THR A 174 -13.38 5.15 -9.36
C THR A 174 -12.07 5.89 -9.54
N ALA A 175 -11.48 6.28 -8.42
CA ALA A 175 -10.11 6.80 -8.39
C ALA A 175 -9.13 5.63 -8.28
N ARG A 176 -8.11 5.63 -9.10
CA ARG A 176 -7.03 4.63 -9.08
C ARG A 176 -5.69 5.30 -8.99
N ALA A 177 -4.87 4.79 -8.07
CA ALA A 177 -3.45 5.08 -8.04
C ALA A 177 -2.67 3.79 -8.32
N LYS A 178 -1.86 3.79 -9.38
CA LYS A 178 -1.02 2.65 -9.75
C LYS A 178 0.43 3.04 -9.60
N TRP A 179 1.15 2.26 -8.83
CA TRP A 179 2.57 2.47 -8.61
C TRP A 179 3.35 1.21 -8.92
N ALA A 180 3.90 1.13 -10.11
CA ALA A 180 4.89 0.10 -10.45
C ALA A 180 6.27 0.71 -10.23
N PHE A 181 6.95 0.28 -9.17
CA PHE A 181 8.21 0.86 -8.74
C PHE A 181 9.33 -0.18 -8.68
N HIS A 182 10.51 0.26 -8.96
CA HIS A 182 11.74 -0.46 -8.68
C HIS A 182 12.84 0.55 -8.36
N GLY A 183 13.78 0.16 -7.54
CA GLY A 183 14.89 1.05 -7.20
C GLY A 183 15.72 0.59 -6.01
N PRO A 184 16.81 1.32 -5.74
CA PRO A 184 17.63 1.08 -4.59
C PRO A 184 16.83 1.33 -3.29
N TYR A 185 17.11 0.49 -2.31
CA TYR A 185 16.55 0.55 -0.96
C TYR A 185 17.62 0.93 0.03
N ALA A 186 17.30 1.81 0.94
CA ALA A 186 18.09 2.09 2.13
C ALA A 186 17.19 2.07 3.36
N GLY A 187 17.64 1.41 4.41
CA GLY A 187 16.86 1.27 5.62
C GLY A 187 17.69 0.90 6.83
N THR A 188 16.99 0.78 7.93
CA THR A 188 17.53 0.32 9.21
C THR A 188 16.56 -0.66 9.84
N GLY A 189 17.08 -1.57 10.63
CA GLY A 189 16.28 -2.53 11.34
C GLY A 189 16.88 -2.92 12.67
N PHE A 190 16.08 -3.61 13.46
CA PHE A 190 16.48 -4.11 14.75
C PHE A 190 15.96 -5.53 14.97
N ASP A 191 16.87 -6.45 15.33
CA ASP A 191 16.55 -7.83 15.65
C ASP A 191 16.63 -8.03 17.16
N ILE A 192 15.51 -8.25 17.81
CA ILE A 192 15.41 -8.46 19.25
C ILE A 192 15.37 -9.96 19.52
N GLY A 193 16.42 -10.50 20.14
CA GLY A 193 16.47 -11.89 20.56
C GLY A 193 15.43 -12.17 21.64
N LEU A 194 14.61 -13.19 21.44
CA LEU A 194 13.62 -13.64 22.42
C LEU A 194 14.09 -14.90 23.13
N PHE A 195 14.31 -15.98 22.39
CA PHE A 195 14.87 -17.25 22.90
C PHE A 195 15.35 -18.16 21.76
N ARG A 196 16.41 -18.92 22.00
CA ARG A 196 16.91 -20.04 21.15
C ARG A 196 16.76 -19.80 19.63
N GLY A 197 17.40 -18.77 19.07
CA GLY A 197 17.33 -18.44 17.63
C GLY A 197 16.07 -17.69 17.23
N PHE A 198 15.04 -17.64 18.08
CA PHE A 198 13.81 -16.89 17.81
C PHE A 198 13.97 -15.41 18.15
N LYS A 199 13.63 -14.55 17.20
CA LYS A 199 13.79 -13.11 17.30
C LYS A 199 12.54 -12.39 16.78
N MET A 200 12.31 -11.20 17.29
CA MET A 200 11.42 -10.21 16.70
C MET A 200 12.27 -9.25 15.86
N PHE A 201 11.75 -8.83 14.72
CA PHE A 201 12.41 -7.81 13.91
C PHE A 201 11.48 -6.63 13.67
N VAL A 202 12.11 -5.46 13.53
CA VAL A 202 11.47 -4.23 13.06
C VAL A 202 12.38 -3.63 12.00
N ASP A 203 11.81 -3.30 10.85
CA ASP A 203 12.50 -2.66 9.72
C ASP A 203 11.80 -1.36 9.34
N ALA A 204 12.57 -0.34 9.04
CA ALA A 204 12.10 0.90 8.45
C ALA A 204 13.08 1.35 7.36
N GLY A 205 12.56 1.75 6.22
CA GLY A 205 13.39 2.21 5.12
C GLY A 205 12.60 2.81 3.98
N VAL A 206 13.32 3.14 2.93
CA VAL A 206 12.80 3.84 1.77
C VAL A 206 13.35 3.21 0.49
N VAL A 207 12.47 2.95 -0.47
CA VAL A 207 12.84 2.64 -1.85
C VAL A 207 12.88 3.94 -2.62
N PHE A 208 13.99 4.25 -3.25
CA PHE A 208 14.12 5.40 -4.14
C PHE A 208 13.64 4.98 -5.53
N THR A 209 12.45 5.43 -5.90
CA THR A 209 11.80 5.04 -7.15
C THR A 209 12.13 6.02 -8.27
N ASN A 210 12.13 5.53 -9.50
CA ASN A 210 12.31 6.38 -10.68
C ASN A 210 10.99 6.96 -11.19
N LYS A 211 9.85 6.47 -10.68
CA LYS A 211 8.51 6.90 -11.08
C LYS A 211 7.64 7.12 -9.84
N ALA A 212 6.78 8.12 -9.91
CA ALA A 212 5.70 8.32 -8.97
C ALA A 212 4.51 7.39 -9.26
N ALA A 213 3.48 7.44 -8.42
CA ALA A 213 2.22 6.77 -8.68
C ALA A 213 1.48 7.46 -9.84
N GLU A 214 0.88 6.68 -10.71
CA GLU A 214 0.02 7.17 -11.80
C GLU A 214 -1.43 7.24 -11.28
N LEU A 215 -2.03 8.42 -11.35
CA LEU A 215 -3.42 8.66 -10.98
C LEU A 215 -4.33 8.53 -12.19
N SER A 216 -5.50 7.97 -11.97
CA SER A 216 -6.60 7.99 -12.93
C SER A 216 -7.93 8.06 -12.22
N LEU A 217 -8.88 8.78 -12.81
CA LEU A 217 -10.26 8.85 -12.35
C LEU A 217 -11.15 8.38 -13.48
N ASP A 218 -11.98 7.40 -13.18
CA ASP A 218 -12.98 6.87 -14.10
C ASP A 218 -14.38 7.19 -13.54
N ILE A 219 -15.15 7.95 -14.28
CA ILE A 219 -16.54 8.30 -13.93
C ILE A 219 -17.44 7.59 -14.94
N PRO A 220 -18.27 6.65 -14.49
CA PRO A 220 -19.13 5.90 -15.39
C PRO A 220 -20.19 6.79 -16.06
N GLU A 221 -20.60 6.41 -17.26
CA GLU A 221 -21.56 7.12 -18.12
C GLU A 221 -22.96 7.27 -17.51
N THR A 222 -23.26 6.55 -16.43
CA THR A 222 -24.54 6.59 -15.71
C THR A 222 -24.60 7.72 -14.67
N SER A 223 -23.91 8.83 -14.93
CA SER A 223 -24.00 9.98 -14.05
C SER A 223 -25.41 10.55 -14.02
N ALA A 224 -25.80 11.09 -12.90
CA ALA A 224 -27.12 11.70 -12.66
C ALA A 224 -27.35 12.99 -13.47
N LEU A 225 -26.77 13.08 -14.64
CA LEU A 225 -26.90 14.22 -15.56
C LEU A 225 -27.64 13.81 -16.83
N GLN A 226 -28.54 14.68 -17.27
CA GLN A 226 -29.17 14.61 -18.57
C GLN A 226 -28.83 15.86 -19.37
N TYR A 227 -28.85 15.75 -20.68
CA TYR A 227 -28.65 16.89 -21.57
C TYR A 227 -29.80 17.01 -22.56
N SER A 228 -30.02 18.23 -23.04
CA SER A 228 -30.97 18.55 -24.09
C SER A 228 -30.34 19.56 -25.05
N THR A 229 -30.43 19.27 -26.35
CA THR A 229 -30.00 20.14 -27.45
C THR A 229 -31.17 20.81 -28.15
N ASP A 230 -32.41 20.44 -27.83
CA ASP A 230 -33.64 20.90 -28.42
C ASP A 230 -34.46 21.82 -27.49
N ASN A 231 -33.74 22.66 -26.75
CA ASN A 231 -34.33 23.63 -25.81
C ASN A 231 -35.24 22.99 -24.75
N LYS A 232 -34.81 21.86 -24.18
CA LYS A 232 -35.49 21.11 -23.11
C LYS A 232 -36.72 20.27 -23.57
N ALA A 233 -36.89 20.05 -24.88
CA ALA A 233 -37.98 19.24 -25.38
C ALA A 233 -37.73 17.74 -25.11
N THR A 234 -36.50 17.29 -25.27
CA THR A 234 -36.07 15.91 -24.97
C THR A 234 -34.84 15.89 -24.07
N TRP A 235 -34.85 14.99 -23.08
CA TRP A 235 -33.72 14.80 -22.17
C TRP A 235 -33.07 13.43 -22.42
N ASN A 236 -31.81 13.46 -22.72
CA ASN A 236 -31.01 12.24 -22.92
C ASN A 236 -30.00 12.08 -21.77
N ASN A 237 -29.76 10.85 -21.34
CA ASN A 237 -28.72 10.61 -20.39
C ASN A 237 -27.38 11.02 -20.99
N VAL A 238 -26.52 11.61 -20.15
CA VAL A 238 -25.19 11.97 -20.58
C VAL A 238 -24.41 10.67 -20.78
N SER A 239 -24.10 10.36 -22.03
CA SER A 239 -23.14 9.33 -22.39
C SER A 239 -21.75 9.96 -22.43
N GLY A 240 -21.12 10.06 -21.28
CA GLY A 240 -19.86 10.76 -21.11
C GLY A 240 -20.01 12.15 -20.46
N LEU A 241 -18.95 12.59 -19.82
CA LEU A 241 -18.95 13.91 -19.18
C LEU A 241 -18.86 15.02 -20.24
N PRO A 242 -19.50 16.17 -20.02
CA PRO A 242 -19.30 17.33 -20.87
C PRO A 242 -17.80 17.65 -21.00
N SER A 243 -17.35 18.02 -22.18
CA SER A 243 -15.92 18.25 -22.46
C SER A 243 -15.27 19.27 -21.51
N GLN A 244 -16.00 20.27 -21.04
CA GLN A 244 -15.48 21.21 -20.04
C GLN A 244 -15.24 20.53 -18.69
N LEU A 245 -16.18 19.70 -18.23
CA LEU A 245 -16.02 18.96 -16.97
C LEU A 245 -14.91 17.92 -17.08
N THR A 246 -14.79 17.25 -18.24
CA THR A 246 -13.68 16.34 -18.53
C THR A 246 -12.34 17.08 -18.48
N ASN A 247 -12.23 18.24 -19.09
CA ASN A 247 -11.01 19.06 -19.06
C ASN A 247 -10.65 19.53 -17.65
N ASP A 248 -11.65 19.92 -16.83
CA ASP A 248 -11.42 20.34 -15.45
C ASP A 248 -10.97 19.17 -14.58
N ILE A 249 -11.53 17.98 -14.79
CA ILE A 249 -11.11 16.74 -14.12
C ILE A 249 -9.69 16.37 -14.55
N GLU A 250 -9.40 16.37 -15.85
CA GLU A 250 -8.05 16.07 -16.37
C GLU A 250 -7.00 17.05 -15.82
N LYS A 251 -7.36 18.33 -15.74
CA LYS A 251 -6.50 19.33 -15.13
C LYS A 251 -6.25 19.06 -13.65
N THR A 252 -7.30 18.76 -12.89
CA THR A 252 -7.17 18.42 -11.46
C THR A 252 -6.30 17.18 -11.25
N ILE A 253 -6.46 16.16 -12.10
CA ILE A 253 -5.61 14.96 -12.06
C ILE A 253 -4.18 15.32 -12.42
N ALA A 254 -3.95 16.15 -13.44
CA ALA A 254 -2.63 16.59 -13.83
C ALA A 254 -1.93 17.39 -12.72
N ASP A 255 -2.63 18.32 -12.08
CA ASP A 255 -2.10 19.10 -10.96
C ASP A 255 -1.76 18.18 -9.76
N ALA A 256 -2.60 17.19 -9.47
CA ALA A 256 -2.33 16.19 -8.44
C ALA A 256 -1.17 15.26 -8.81
N GLN A 257 -1.05 14.90 -10.09
CA GLN A 257 0.06 14.10 -10.60
C GLN A 257 1.39 14.85 -10.50
N ASP A 258 1.40 16.13 -10.85
CA ASP A 258 2.58 17.01 -10.73
C ASP A 258 3.05 17.13 -9.28
N GLU A 259 2.13 17.14 -8.32
CA GLU A 259 2.47 17.12 -6.89
C GLU A 259 3.06 15.77 -6.47
N LEU A 260 2.46 14.67 -6.93
CA LEU A 260 2.95 13.31 -6.64
C LEU A 260 4.31 13.03 -7.28
N ASP A 261 4.59 13.61 -8.45
CA ASP A 261 5.86 13.43 -9.16
C ASP A 261 7.07 13.98 -8.40
N LYS A 262 6.83 14.81 -7.39
CA LYS A 262 7.86 15.26 -6.45
C LYS A 262 8.27 14.17 -5.47
N TYR A 263 7.40 13.17 -5.22
CA TYR A 263 7.61 12.11 -4.24
C TYR A 263 8.05 10.81 -4.91
N LYS A 264 9.34 10.72 -5.24
CA LYS A 264 9.96 9.53 -5.88
C LYS A 264 10.53 8.57 -4.84
N PHE A 265 9.81 8.34 -3.76
CA PHE A 265 10.23 7.40 -2.73
C PHE A 265 9.02 6.62 -2.17
N PHE A 266 9.25 5.34 -1.91
CA PHE A 266 8.24 4.46 -1.34
C PHE A 266 8.69 4.03 0.07
N PRO A 267 7.98 4.46 1.13
CA PRO A 267 8.33 4.08 2.50
C PRO A 267 7.96 2.64 2.78
N MET A 268 8.78 1.93 3.55
CA MET A 268 8.55 0.56 3.96
C MET A 268 8.77 0.44 5.47
N VAL A 269 7.76 -0.02 6.18
CA VAL A 269 7.86 -0.35 7.61
C VAL A 269 7.36 -1.76 7.81
N LYS A 270 8.14 -2.59 8.49
CA LYS A 270 7.83 -4.00 8.71
C LYS A 270 8.07 -4.36 10.18
N ILE A 271 7.26 -5.25 10.68
CA ILE A 271 7.42 -5.87 12.00
C ILE A 271 7.08 -7.35 11.90
N GLY A 272 7.82 -8.18 12.56
CA GLY A 272 7.55 -9.61 12.53
C GLY A 272 8.46 -10.43 13.42
N PHE A 273 8.44 -11.72 13.15
CA PHE A 273 9.25 -12.71 13.85
C PHE A 273 10.13 -13.47 12.87
N MET A 274 11.27 -13.87 13.31
CA MET A 274 12.18 -14.70 12.54
C MET A 274 12.86 -15.74 13.41
N TYR A 275 13.30 -16.79 12.77
CA TYR A 275 14.14 -17.81 13.37
C TYR A 275 15.49 -17.83 12.65
N ARG A 276 16.58 -17.85 13.40
CA ARG A 276 17.95 -18.02 12.91
C ARG A 276 18.44 -19.37 13.40
N PHE A 277 18.79 -20.22 12.45
CA PHE A 277 19.36 -21.54 12.67
C PHE A 277 20.82 -21.46 13.16
#